data_de8d5f05218f5428d53635b8de61932f
#
_entry.id   de8d5f05218f5428d53635b8de61932f
#
_cell.length_a   1.000
_cell.length_b   1.000
_cell.length_c   1.000
_cell.angle_alpha   90.00
_cell.angle_beta   90.00
_cell.angle_gamma   90.00
#
_symmetry.space_group_name_H-M   'P 1'
#
loop_
_entity.id
_entity.type
_entity.pdbx_description
1 polymer ?
#
loop_
_entity_poly.entity_id
_entity_poly.type
_entity_poly.pdbx_seq_one_letter_code
_entity_poly.pdbx_strand_id
1 'polypeptide(L)'
;DQGIRAFQQGNYQKAITLFQQAVDANKNDPEVLIYYNNALARKQGSPFTLAVVVPLDKNQDDRNNGKEILRGVAQAQEQFKQKNGLNGRLLEIVIANDSNKEKAKEVAQELTKDSSILGVIGHNSSDATRAAIPEYEKAKLAVISSTSTSIFLNNPVFFRAVNSDESTGKTLAEYTYKTLKKAVIFANPNSPYSNSIREVFTNQFEKLGGEVVRKPLIDLTASTFDPEKEVAKSVYANNAKAGAALLFPDTRSTNIAINTAKEITERNKTLKTENPPRPELKMLAGDTLYTNETLTSGGNNVEGLIIAVPWFRETLQAKSFAQKSARKWGGDISWRTATSFDAAQALIKTLSNNATRDTVLRGLENVSLTASETSGYPLRFTSEREREGQSILLEIKGGKFVEITPSQL
;
A
#
# COMPACT_ATOMS: atom_id res chain seq x y z
N ASP A 1 20.89 -9.84 17.80
CA ASP A 1 22.33 -9.66 17.46
C ASP A 1 23.14 -10.97 17.46
N GLN A 2 23.05 -11.84 18.51
CA GLN A 2 23.78 -13.09 18.55
C GLN A 2 23.35 -14.10 17.48
N GLY A 3 22.04 -14.19 17.22
CA GLY A 3 21.49 -15.02 16.15
C GLY A 3 21.98 -14.61 14.77
N ILE A 4 22.00 -13.29 14.51
CA ILE A 4 22.51 -12.73 13.24
C ILE A 4 24.00 -13.08 13.05
N ARG A 5 24.82 -12.92 14.09
CA ARG A 5 26.24 -13.30 14.02
C ARG A 5 26.43 -14.79 13.75
N ALA A 6 25.67 -15.65 14.43
CA ALA A 6 25.73 -17.09 14.20
C ALA A 6 25.33 -17.44 12.75
N PHE A 7 24.30 -16.79 12.22
CA PHE A 7 23.86 -16.95 10.83
C PHE A 7 24.95 -16.53 9.84
N GLN A 8 25.56 -15.36 10.04
CA GLN A 8 26.65 -14.86 9.20
C GLN A 8 27.89 -15.76 9.19
N GLN A 9 28.14 -16.44 10.31
CA GLN A 9 29.23 -17.42 10.47
C GLN A 9 28.89 -18.81 9.90
N GLY A 10 27.71 -19.00 9.32
CA GLY A 10 27.23 -20.28 8.81
C GLY A 10 26.82 -21.28 9.90
N ASN A 11 26.78 -20.86 11.16
CA ASN A 11 26.31 -21.70 12.26
C ASN A 11 24.79 -21.65 12.37
N TYR A 12 24.13 -22.28 11.41
CA TYR A 12 22.67 -22.21 11.29
C TYR A 12 21.96 -22.90 12.46
N GLN A 13 22.49 -23.95 13.01
CA GLN A 13 21.89 -24.61 14.18
C GLN A 13 21.85 -23.67 15.39
N LYS A 14 22.94 -22.95 15.66
CA LYS A 14 22.98 -21.96 16.73
C LYS A 14 22.07 -20.78 16.43
N ALA A 15 22.06 -20.32 15.20
CA ALA A 15 21.15 -19.25 14.76
C ALA A 15 19.68 -19.63 14.97
N ILE A 16 19.28 -20.86 14.59
CA ILE A 16 17.92 -21.38 14.81
C ILE A 16 17.54 -21.31 16.28
N THR A 17 18.41 -21.82 17.18
CA THR A 17 18.14 -21.82 18.62
C THR A 17 17.93 -20.39 19.16
N LEU A 18 18.81 -19.47 18.78
CA LEU A 18 18.75 -18.07 19.23
C LEU A 18 17.54 -17.32 18.67
N PHE A 19 17.22 -17.53 17.39
CA PHE A 19 16.03 -16.92 16.78
C PHE A 19 14.74 -17.52 17.33
N GLN A 20 14.70 -18.82 17.63
CA GLN A 20 13.54 -19.43 18.28
C GLN A 20 13.25 -18.78 19.63
N GLN A 21 14.27 -18.56 20.45
CA GLN A 21 14.12 -17.86 21.73
C GLN A 21 13.57 -16.44 21.53
N ALA A 22 14.03 -15.74 20.50
CA ALA A 22 13.55 -14.40 20.20
C ALA A 22 12.09 -14.41 19.69
N VAL A 23 11.71 -15.39 18.87
CA VAL A 23 10.32 -15.59 18.42
C VAL A 23 9.41 -15.89 19.62
N ASP A 24 9.85 -16.74 20.54
CA ASP A 24 9.07 -17.10 21.74
C ASP A 24 8.87 -15.90 22.67
N ALA A 25 9.87 -15.02 22.74
CA ALA A 25 9.80 -13.77 23.51
C ALA A 25 8.89 -12.72 22.87
N ASN A 26 8.79 -12.69 21.54
CA ASN A 26 7.95 -11.76 20.80
C ASN A 26 7.38 -12.43 19.53
N LYS A 27 6.27 -13.11 19.72
CA LYS A 27 5.58 -13.85 18.65
C LYS A 27 5.01 -12.97 17.53
N ASN A 28 4.92 -11.66 17.77
CA ASN A 28 4.31 -10.70 16.86
C ASN A 28 5.34 -9.93 16.01
N ASP A 29 6.62 -10.28 16.14
CA ASP A 29 7.70 -9.65 15.40
C ASP A 29 7.95 -10.39 14.07
N PRO A 30 7.57 -9.83 12.93
CA PRO A 30 7.74 -10.48 11.64
C PRO A 30 9.22 -10.59 11.22
N GLU A 31 10.05 -9.63 11.60
CA GLU A 31 11.48 -9.63 11.24
C GLU A 31 12.21 -10.80 11.89
N VAL A 32 12.00 -11.01 13.17
CA VAL A 32 12.60 -12.13 13.90
C VAL A 32 12.11 -13.47 13.34
N LEU A 33 10.83 -13.58 13.00
CA LEU A 33 10.27 -14.79 12.38
C LEU A 33 10.92 -15.07 11.02
N ILE A 34 11.15 -14.05 10.21
CA ILE A 34 11.85 -14.19 8.93
C ILE A 34 13.28 -14.71 9.16
N TYR A 35 14.03 -14.14 10.10
CA TYR A 35 15.37 -14.60 10.41
C TYR A 35 15.39 -16.06 10.87
N TYR A 36 14.44 -16.46 11.71
CA TYR A 36 14.28 -17.85 12.13
C TYR A 36 14.06 -18.77 10.92
N ASN A 37 13.14 -18.44 10.06
CA ASN A 37 12.83 -19.22 8.87
C ASN A 37 13.99 -19.24 7.86
N ASN A 38 14.74 -18.15 7.75
CA ASN A 38 15.96 -18.09 6.93
C ASN A 38 17.02 -19.07 7.43
N ALA A 39 17.23 -19.14 8.75
CA ALA A 39 18.17 -20.07 9.34
C ALA A 39 17.78 -21.53 9.09
N LEU A 40 16.47 -21.85 9.19
CA LEU A 40 15.96 -23.17 8.83
C LEU A 40 16.18 -23.48 7.35
N ALA A 41 15.91 -22.52 6.45
CA ALA A 41 16.09 -22.70 5.02
C ALA A 41 17.55 -22.95 4.65
N ARG A 42 18.48 -22.23 5.26
CA ARG A 42 19.92 -22.43 5.08
C ARG A 42 20.41 -23.77 5.61
N LYS A 43 19.91 -24.17 6.78
CA LYS A 43 20.26 -25.49 7.36
C LYS A 43 19.77 -26.63 6.46
N GLN A 44 18.56 -26.52 5.94
CA GLN A 44 18.00 -27.54 5.05
C GLN A 44 18.72 -27.60 3.70
N GLY A 45 19.31 -26.48 3.26
CA GLY A 45 20.11 -26.39 2.05
C GLY A 45 19.35 -25.92 0.83
N SER A 46 20.08 -25.30 -0.09
CA SER A 46 19.61 -24.84 -1.39
C SER A 46 18.30 -24.03 -1.32
N PRO A 47 18.20 -22.98 -0.49
CA PRO A 47 16.98 -22.20 -0.40
C PRO A 47 16.69 -21.48 -1.71
N PHE A 48 15.39 -21.17 -1.95
CA PHE A 48 15.01 -20.13 -2.87
C PHE A 48 15.16 -18.78 -2.17
N THR A 49 15.77 -17.80 -2.81
CA THR A 49 16.01 -16.49 -2.20
C THR A 49 15.19 -15.41 -2.89
N LEU A 50 14.38 -14.71 -2.11
CA LEU A 50 13.68 -13.50 -2.49
C LEU A 50 14.14 -12.35 -1.60
N ALA A 51 13.91 -11.11 -2.02
CA ALA A 51 14.16 -9.94 -1.19
C ALA A 51 12.86 -9.19 -0.91
N VAL A 52 12.80 -8.52 0.23
CA VAL A 52 11.76 -7.56 0.57
C VAL A 52 12.41 -6.23 0.97
N VAL A 53 11.94 -5.14 0.38
CA VAL A 53 12.45 -3.80 0.65
C VAL A 53 11.39 -3.00 1.41
N VAL A 54 11.76 -2.51 2.58
CA VAL A 54 10.84 -1.83 3.51
C VAL A 54 11.49 -0.59 4.13
N PRO A 55 10.69 0.42 4.52
CA PRO A 55 11.20 1.56 5.27
C PRO A 55 11.21 1.25 6.77
N LEU A 56 12.38 1.24 7.41
CA LEU A 56 12.53 0.83 8.82
C LEU A 56 13.16 1.88 9.74
N ASP A 57 13.71 2.96 9.23
CA ASP A 57 14.59 3.84 10.01
C ASP A 57 14.18 5.33 10.09
N LYS A 58 13.18 5.79 9.37
CA LYS A 58 12.86 7.23 9.34
C LYS A 58 11.92 7.64 10.47
N ASN A 59 10.66 7.53 10.29
CA ASN A 59 9.66 7.91 11.27
C ASN A 59 8.80 6.72 11.70
N GLN A 60 7.90 6.93 12.64
CA GLN A 60 7.06 5.86 13.18
C GLN A 60 6.13 5.28 12.12
N ASP A 61 5.60 6.12 11.23
CA ASP A 61 4.66 5.65 10.19
C ASP A 61 5.38 4.79 9.15
N ASP A 62 6.58 5.19 8.73
CA ASP A 62 7.40 4.38 7.85
C ASP A 62 7.73 3.02 8.48
N ARG A 63 8.13 3.01 9.77
CA ARG A 63 8.38 1.77 10.51
C ARG A 63 7.14 0.89 10.62
N ASN A 64 5.98 1.48 10.89
CA ASN A 64 4.71 0.76 10.95
C ASN A 64 4.36 0.16 9.59
N ASN A 65 4.50 0.92 8.51
CA ASN A 65 4.28 0.43 7.14
C ASN A 65 5.24 -0.71 6.80
N GLY A 66 6.52 -0.57 7.11
CA GLY A 66 7.52 -1.61 6.91
C GLY A 66 7.18 -2.89 7.66
N LYS A 67 6.77 -2.77 8.93
CA LYS A 67 6.35 -3.90 9.75
C LYS A 67 5.12 -4.62 9.17
N GLU A 68 4.15 -3.88 8.67
CA GLU A 68 2.96 -4.45 8.02
C GLU A 68 3.33 -5.24 6.75
N ILE A 69 4.24 -4.73 5.95
CA ILE A 69 4.76 -5.44 4.77
C ILE A 69 5.47 -6.73 5.20
N LEU A 70 6.35 -6.65 6.18
CA LEU A 70 7.08 -7.82 6.68
C LEU A 70 6.15 -8.89 7.25
N ARG A 71 5.04 -8.51 7.88
CA ARG A 71 4.01 -9.47 8.35
C ARG A 71 3.45 -10.30 7.21
N GLY A 72 3.09 -9.68 6.09
CA GLY A 72 2.59 -10.38 4.91
C GLY A 72 3.61 -11.36 4.34
N VAL A 73 4.83 -10.90 4.16
CA VAL A 73 5.93 -11.72 3.63
C VAL A 73 6.29 -12.87 4.58
N ALA A 74 6.39 -12.60 5.88
CA ALA A 74 6.66 -13.62 6.89
C ALA A 74 5.57 -14.70 6.93
N GLN A 75 4.32 -14.30 6.78
CA GLN A 75 3.19 -15.24 6.76
C GLN A 75 3.25 -16.15 5.53
N ALA A 76 3.59 -15.62 4.37
CA ALA A 76 3.78 -16.41 3.16
C ALA A 76 4.99 -17.38 3.28
N GLN A 77 6.10 -16.90 3.82
CA GLN A 77 7.28 -17.74 4.07
C GLN A 77 6.96 -18.90 5.03
N GLU A 78 6.25 -18.61 6.10
CA GLU A 78 5.83 -19.62 7.08
C GLU A 78 4.93 -20.67 6.47
N GLN A 79 3.96 -20.22 5.66
CA GLN A 79 3.03 -21.14 4.97
C GLN A 79 3.77 -22.03 3.96
N PHE A 80 4.74 -21.49 3.24
CA PHE A 80 5.59 -22.27 2.32
C PHE A 80 6.40 -23.33 3.07
N LYS A 81 6.95 -22.99 4.23
CA LYS A 81 7.65 -23.94 5.13
C LYS A 81 6.72 -25.06 5.61
N GLN A 82 5.49 -24.74 6.00
CA GLN A 82 4.52 -25.72 6.48
C GLN A 82 4.16 -26.79 5.44
N LYS A 83 4.29 -26.45 4.16
CA LYS A 83 4.14 -27.39 3.04
C LYS A 83 5.43 -28.13 2.71
N ASN A 84 6.49 -28.01 3.51
CA ASN A 84 7.84 -28.49 3.24
C ASN A 84 8.45 -27.89 1.95
N GLY A 85 8.09 -26.66 1.64
CA GLY A 85 8.60 -25.90 0.50
C GLY A 85 8.27 -26.53 -0.85
N LEU A 86 9.25 -26.48 -1.77
CA LEU A 86 9.18 -27.13 -3.07
C LEU A 86 10.33 -28.15 -3.15
N ASN A 87 9.99 -29.43 -3.19
CA ASN A 87 10.96 -30.55 -3.15
C ASN A 87 11.95 -30.44 -1.97
N GLY A 88 11.47 -30.04 -0.80
CA GLY A 88 12.26 -29.86 0.40
C GLY A 88 13.07 -28.57 0.46
N ARG A 89 13.08 -27.76 -0.59
CA ARG A 89 13.74 -26.45 -0.60
C ARG A 89 12.82 -25.38 0.00
N LEU A 90 13.31 -24.66 0.99
CA LEU A 90 12.57 -23.62 1.69
C LEU A 90 12.89 -22.23 1.12
N LEU A 91 12.20 -21.21 1.65
CA LEU A 91 12.35 -19.83 1.20
C LEU A 91 13.22 -19.03 2.18
N GLU A 92 14.22 -18.35 1.65
CA GLU A 92 15.00 -17.34 2.34
C GLU A 92 14.55 -15.95 1.88
N ILE A 93 14.32 -15.03 2.82
CA ILE A 93 13.92 -13.66 2.55
C ILE A 93 15.02 -12.70 3.03
N VAL A 94 15.64 -12.01 2.10
CA VAL A 94 16.57 -10.91 2.40
C VAL A 94 15.78 -9.64 2.68
N ILE A 95 15.96 -9.05 3.86
CA ILE A 95 15.31 -7.79 4.25
C ILE A 95 16.27 -6.63 3.96
N ALA A 96 15.81 -5.63 3.22
CA ALA A 96 16.55 -4.40 2.94
C ALA A 96 15.75 -3.17 3.34
N ASN A 97 16.44 -2.13 3.84
CA ASN A 97 15.85 -0.87 4.26
C ASN A 97 16.22 0.24 3.29
N ASP A 98 15.24 0.83 2.62
CA ASP A 98 15.42 1.90 1.64
C ASP A 98 15.15 3.31 2.19
N SER A 99 14.86 3.42 3.47
CA SER A 99 14.47 4.69 4.09
C SER A 99 13.30 5.40 3.37
N ASN A 100 12.44 4.61 2.72
CA ASN A 100 11.27 5.00 1.94
C ASN A 100 11.54 5.82 0.65
N LYS A 101 12.76 6.19 0.35
CA LYS A 101 13.18 6.86 -0.89
C LYS A 101 14.69 7.04 -0.98
N GLU A 102 15.29 7.60 0.06
CA GLU A 102 16.65 8.13 0.03
C GLU A 102 17.70 7.10 -0.37
N LYS A 103 17.48 5.84 0.02
CA LYS A 103 18.38 4.72 -0.27
C LYS A 103 17.83 3.73 -1.31
N ALA A 104 16.68 4.02 -1.92
CA ALA A 104 16.00 3.06 -2.80
C ALA A 104 16.86 2.60 -3.97
N LYS A 105 17.52 3.53 -4.66
CA LYS A 105 18.42 3.21 -5.77
C LYS A 105 19.61 2.37 -5.31
N GLU A 106 20.26 2.79 -4.23
CA GLU A 106 21.43 2.08 -3.66
C GLU A 106 21.07 0.66 -3.24
N VAL A 107 19.94 0.49 -2.54
CA VAL A 107 19.44 -0.82 -2.14
C VAL A 107 19.17 -1.70 -3.35
N ALA A 108 18.53 -1.17 -4.38
CA ALA A 108 18.29 -1.92 -5.61
C ALA A 108 19.61 -2.38 -6.27
N GLN A 109 20.61 -1.50 -6.32
CA GLN A 109 21.95 -1.84 -6.83
C GLN A 109 22.60 -2.99 -6.04
N GLU A 110 22.51 -2.94 -4.71
CA GLU A 110 23.06 -4.00 -3.86
C GLU A 110 22.33 -5.33 -4.05
N LEU A 111 20.99 -5.31 -4.10
CA LEU A 111 20.20 -6.53 -4.30
C LEU A 111 20.47 -7.17 -5.67
N THR A 112 20.67 -6.38 -6.71
CA THR A 112 20.92 -6.92 -8.06
C THR A 112 22.28 -7.62 -8.19
N LYS A 113 23.25 -7.29 -7.33
CA LYS A 113 24.57 -7.96 -7.30
C LYS A 113 24.50 -9.38 -6.73
N ASP A 114 23.53 -9.69 -5.91
CA ASP A 114 23.33 -11.03 -5.38
C ASP A 114 22.52 -11.86 -6.37
N SER A 115 23.21 -12.70 -7.14
CA SER A 115 22.61 -13.54 -8.19
C SER A 115 21.63 -14.60 -7.65
N SER A 116 21.65 -14.90 -6.35
CA SER A 116 20.70 -15.83 -5.74
C SER A 116 19.30 -15.23 -5.59
N ILE A 117 19.17 -13.91 -5.57
CA ILE A 117 17.87 -13.23 -5.46
C ILE A 117 17.10 -13.38 -6.77
N LEU A 118 15.96 -14.06 -6.70
CA LEU A 118 15.10 -14.39 -7.83
C LEU A 118 14.01 -13.38 -8.11
N GLY A 119 13.64 -12.60 -7.11
CA GLY A 119 12.59 -11.58 -7.19
C GLY A 119 12.59 -10.68 -5.97
N VAL A 120 12.00 -9.50 -6.10
CA VAL A 120 11.95 -8.47 -5.06
C VAL A 120 10.51 -8.06 -4.78
N ILE A 121 10.13 -7.99 -3.51
CA ILE A 121 8.89 -7.36 -3.04
C ILE A 121 9.24 -5.96 -2.57
N GLY A 122 8.69 -4.97 -3.20
CA GLY A 122 8.97 -3.56 -2.88
C GLY A 122 8.81 -2.66 -4.10
N HIS A 123 9.06 -1.39 -3.97
CA HIS A 123 9.31 -0.65 -2.73
C HIS A 123 7.99 -0.14 -2.15
N ASN A 124 8.01 0.46 -0.95
CA ASN A 124 6.76 0.88 -0.31
C ASN A 124 6.12 2.09 -1.02
N SER A 125 6.81 3.23 -1.06
CA SER A 125 6.26 4.43 -1.71
C SER A 125 6.47 4.41 -3.21
N SER A 126 5.60 5.10 -3.96
CA SER A 126 5.79 5.28 -5.40
C SER A 126 7.09 6.02 -5.74
N ASP A 127 7.54 6.94 -4.89
CA ASP A 127 8.82 7.64 -5.04
C ASP A 127 10.01 6.68 -4.94
N ALA A 128 10.02 5.82 -3.93
CA ALA A 128 11.07 4.81 -3.74
C ALA A 128 11.10 3.81 -4.89
N THR A 129 9.94 3.32 -5.30
CA THR A 129 9.79 2.39 -6.42
C THR A 129 10.31 3.00 -7.71
N ARG A 130 9.95 4.23 -8.01
CA ARG A 130 10.42 4.96 -9.20
C ARG A 130 11.94 5.07 -9.24
N ALA A 131 12.56 5.37 -8.11
CA ALA A 131 14.01 5.48 -8.01
C ALA A 131 14.73 4.13 -8.23
N ALA A 132 14.10 3.03 -7.81
CA ALA A 132 14.69 1.69 -7.84
C ALA A 132 14.51 0.95 -9.18
N ILE A 133 13.41 1.14 -9.88
CA ILE A 133 13.05 0.40 -11.10
C ILE A 133 14.18 0.34 -12.13
N PRO A 134 14.90 1.43 -12.50
CA PRO A 134 15.95 1.35 -13.49
C PRO A 134 17.07 0.34 -13.18
N GLU A 135 17.36 0.15 -11.90
CA GLU A 135 18.38 -0.80 -11.46
C GLU A 135 17.91 -2.25 -11.61
N TYR A 136 16.64 -2.51 -11.27
CA TYR A 136 16.05 -3.84 -11.48
C TYR A 136 15.90 -4.17 -12.96
N GLU A 137 15.59 -3.20 -13.81
CA GLU A 137 15.50 -3.39 -15.26
C GLU A 137 16.83 -3.82 -15.85
N LYS A 138 17.93 -3.15 -15.49
CA LYS A 138 19.29 -3.52 -15.95
C LYS A 138 19.64 -4.97 -15.61
N ALA A 139 19.21 -5.45 -14.46
CA ALA A 139 19.49 -6.80 -13.98
C ALA A 139 18.44 -7.84 -14.43
N LYS A 140 17.38 -7.42 -15.12
CA LYS A 140 16.21 -8.25 -15.47
C LYS A 140 15.65 -9.00 -14.24
N LEU A 141 15.65 -8.32 -13.11
CA LEU A 141 15.15 -8.81 -11.83
C LEU A 141 13.73 -8.34 -11.61
N ALA A 142 12.79 -9.27 -11.52
CA ALA A 142 11.39 -8.95 -11.26
C ALA A 142 11.22 -8.24 -9.92
N VAL A 143 10.50 -7.12 -9.93
CA VAL A 143 10.09 -6.39 -8.73
C VAL A 143 8.58 -6.27 -8.72
N ILE A 144 7.97 -6.70 -7.61
CA ILE A 144 6.54 -6.63 -7.40
C ILE A 144 6.26 -5.72 -6.21
N SER A 145 5.62 -4.58 -6.46
CA SER A 145 5.20 -3.70 -5.37
C SER A 145 3.82 -4.10 -4.85
N SER A 146 3.72 -4.19 -3.54
CA SER A 146 2.45 -4.43 -2.83
C SER A 146 1.75 -3.14 -2.40
N THR A 147 2.38 -1.98 -2.59
CA THR A 147 1.90 -0.72 -1.99
C THR A 147 2.01 0.50 -2.88
N SER A 148 2.83 0.47 -3.93
CA SER A 148 3.01 1.59 -4.86
C SER A 148 1.91 1.61 -5.93
N THR A 149 1.10 2.66 -5.96
CA THR A 149 -0.13 2.72 -6.76
C THR A 149 -0.08 3.68 -7.95
N SER A 150 0.99 4.49 -8.07
CA SER A 150 1.09 5.50 -9.13
C SER A 150 1.04 4.91 -10.54
N ILE A 151 0.19 5.47 -11.41
CA ILE A 151 0.07 5.09 -12.82
C ILE A 151 1.33 5.39 -13.64
N PHE A 152 2.23 6.21 -13.11
CA PHE A 152 3.49 6.57 -13.76
C PHE A 152 4.59 5.52 -13.58
N LEU A 153 4.31 4.46 -12.82
CA LEU A 153 5.20 3.33 -12.62
C LEU A 153 4.85 2.24 -13.66
N ASN A 154 5.62 2.17 -14.72
CA ASN A 154 5.48 1.14 -15.75
C ASN A 154 6.85 0.74 -16.27
N ASN A 155 7.15 -0.55 -16.22
CA ASN A 155 8.42 -1.11 -16.71
C ASN A 155 8.27 -2.62 -16.93
N PRO A 156 8.97 -3.22 -17.89
CA PRO A 156 8.89 -4.66 -18.18
C PRO A 156 9.18 -5.58 -16.99
N VAL A 157 9.94 -5.13 -15.97
CA VAL A 157 10.25 -5.93 -14.78
C VAL A 157 9.37 -5.59 -13.58
N PHE A 158 8.52 -4.58 -13.70
CA PHE A 158 7.68 -4.08 -12.59
C PHE A 158 6.27 -4.63 -12.65
N PHE A 159 5.83 -5.22 -11.53
CA PHE A 159 4.49 -5.76 -11.31
C PHE A 159 3.86 -5.10 -10.10
N ARG A 160 2.53 -5.07 -10.07
CA ARG A 160 1.77 -4.43 -9.00
C ARG A 160 0.78 -5.41 -8.38
N ALA A 161 1.00 -5.80 -7.13
CA ALA A 161 0.09 -6.66 -6.37
C ALA A 161 -1.04 -5.91 -5.68
N VAL A 162 -1.10 -4.61 -5.84
CA VAL A 162 -2.15 -3.71 -5.37
C VAL A 162 -2.82 -3.06 -6.58
N ASN A 163 -4.09 -2.72 -6.47
CA ASN A 163 -4.76 -1.96 -7.53
C ASN A 163 -4.08 -0.59 -7.70
N SER A 164 -3.88 -0.16 -8.93
CA SER A 164 -3.30 1.15 -9.21
C SER A 164 -4.29 2.29 -8.96
N ASP A 165 -3.78 3.53 -8.99
CA ASP A 165 -4.60 4.74 -8.88
C ASP A 165 -5.63 4.87 -10.01
N GLU A 166 -5.45 4.13 -11.11
CA GLU A 166 -6.46 4.02 -12.17
C GLU A 166 -7.80 3.50 -11.61
N SER A 167 -7.76 2.43 -10.83
CA SER A 167 -8.95 1.89 -10.16
C SER A 167 -9.49 2.85 -9.10
N THR A 168 -8.62 3.34 -8.23
CA THR A 168 -9.00 4.21 -7.10
C THR A 168 -9.58 5.54 -7.57
N GLY A 169 -8.91 6.20 -8.50
CA GLY A 169 -9.35 7.49 -9.03
C GLY A 169 -10.67 7.41 -9.78
N LYS A 170 -10.86 6.36 -10.61
CA LYS A 170 -12.12 6.12 -11.31
C LYS A 170 -13.27 5.85 -10.33
N THR A 171 -13.06 4.98 -9.36
CA THR A 171 -14.07 4.65 -8.35
C THR A 171 -14.53 5.90 -7.59
N LEU A 172 -13.59 6.74 -7.16
CA LEU A 172 -13.91 8.01 -6.49
C LEU A 172 -14.65 8.99 -7.41
N ALA A 173 -14.23 9.11 -8.67
CA ALA A 173 -14.87 10.01 -9.63
C ALA A 173 -16.32 9.60 -9.91
N GLU A 174 -16.57 8.32 -10.13
CA GLU A 174 -17.89 7.78 -10.38
C GLU A 174 -18.81 7.95 -9.17
N TYR A 175 -18.31 7.65 -7.98
CA TYR A 175 -19.06 7.87 -6.73
C TYR A 175 -19.40 9.35 -6.54
N THR A 176 -18.41 10.24 -6.70
CA THR A 176 -18.61 11.69 -6.54
C THR A 176 -19.64 12.22 -7.54
N TYR A 177 -19.53 11.84 -8.80
CA TYR A 177 -20.37 12.36 -9.87
C TYR A 177 -21.86 12.01 -9.73
N LYS A 178 -22.20 10.95 -9.02
CA LYS A 178 -23.61 10.58 -8.80
C LYS A 178 -24.44 11.73 -8.21
N THR A 179 -23.86 12.46 -7.27
CA THR A 179 -24.56 13.51 -6.53
C THR A 179 -23.92 14.90 -6.62
N LEU A 180 -22.64 14.99 -6.97
CA LEU A 180 -21.86 16.22 -6.94
C LEU A 180 -21.21 16.46 -8.29
N LYS A 181 -21.27 17.72 -8.76
CA LYS A 181 -20.81 18.09 -10.10
C LYS A 181 -19.55 18.96 -10.10
N LYS A 182 -19.16 19.52 -8.95
CA LYS A 182 -17.98 20.36 -8.81
C LYS A 182 -17.13 19.86 -7.65
N ALA A 183 -15.84 19.65 -7.91
CA ALA A 183 -14.88 19.15 -6.96
C ALA A 183 -13.62 20.00 -6.92
N VAL A 184 -13.02 20.11 -5.74
CA VAL A 184 -11.70 20.69 -5.52
C VAL A 184 -10.74 19.60 -5.05
N ILE A 185 -9.47 19.71 -5.42
CA ILE A 185 -8.45 18.71 -5.09
C ILE A 185 -7.34 19.35 -4.28
N PHE A 186 -7.07 18.77 -3.12
CA PHE A 186 -5.94 19.09 -2.25
C PHE A 186 -4.89 17.98 -2.38
N ALA A 187 -3.69 18.32 -2.84
CA ALA A 187 -2.67 17.33 -3.16
C ALA A 187 -1.25 17.90 -3.02
N ASN A 188 -0.24 17.03 -3.14
CA ASN A 188 1.17 17.42 -3.23
C ASN A 188 1.62 17.36 -4.69
N PRO A 189 1.88 18.50 -5.37
CA PRO A 189 2.25 18.50 -6.79
C PRO A 189 3.62 17.86 -7.08
N ASN A 190 4.45 17.65 -6.05
CA ASN A 190 5.76 17.02 -6.18
C ASN A 190 5.74 15.51 -5.90
N SER A 191 4.58 14.95 -5.57
CA SER A 191 4.43 13.52 -5.29
C SER A 191 3.89 12.76 -6.51
N PRO A 192 4.57 11.71 -6.99
CA PRO A 192 4.04 10.83 -8.03
C PRO A 192 2.67 10.24 -7.68
N TYR A 193 2.47 9.83 -6.44
CA TYR A 193 1.18 9.33 -5.97
C TYR A 193 0.09 10.39 -6.07
N SER A 194 0.30 11.56 -5.45
CA SER A 194 -0.72 12.63 -5.46
C SER A 194 -1.09 13.05 -6.88
N ASN A 195 -0.12 13.18 -7.77
CA ASN A 195 -0.36 13.53 -9.17
C ASN A 195 -1.08 12.42 -9.92
N SER A 196 -0.73 11.16 -9.66
CA SER A 196 -1.34 10.00 -10.28
C SER A 196 -2.84 9.91 -9.98
N ILE A 197 -3.21 9.87 -8.72
CA ILE A 197 -4.62 9.75 -8.32
C ILE A 197 -5.44 10.99 -8.72
N ARG A 198 -4.84 12.19 -8.61
CA ARG A 198 -5.46 13.43 -9.06
C ARG A 198 -5.76 13.41 -10.55
N GLU A 199 -4.82 12.99 -11.36
CA GLU A 199 -4.98 12.94 -12.82
C GLU A 199 -6.08 11.97 -13.22
N VAL A 200 -6.07 10.76 -12.67
CA VAL A 200 -7.11 9.77 -12.96
C VAL A 200 -8.48 10.26 -12.51
N PHE A 201 -8.58 10.80 -11.30
CA PHE A 201 -9.84 11.36 -10.79
C PHE A 201 -10.36 12.48 -11.72
N THR A 202 -9.51 13.46 -12.04
CA THR A 202 -9.87 14.60 -12.87
C THR A 202 -10.37 14.15 -14.25
N ASN A 203 -9.61 13.30 -14.93
CA ASN A 203 -9.96 12.81 -16.26
C ASN A 203 -11.29 12.06 -16.26
N GLN A 204 -11.53 11.18 -15.31
CA GLN A 204 -12.78 10.43 -15.23
C GLN A 204 -13.96 11.33 -14.82
N PHE A 205 -13.76 12.19 -13.84
CA PHE A 205 -14.80 13.09 -13.35
C PHE A 205 -15.27 14.06 -14.45
N GLU A 206 -14.35 14.65 -15.20
CA GLU A 206 -14.65 15.53 -16.31
C GLU A 206 -15.27 14.78 -17.50
N LYS A 207 -14.83 13.56 -17.78
CA LYS A 207 -15.44 12.70 -18.80
C LYS A 207 -16.90 12.38 -18.47
N LEU A 208 -17.25 12.27 -17.21
CA LEU A 208 -18.63 12.08 -16.76
C LEU A 208 -19.47 13.37 -16.83
N GLY A 209 -18.86 14.53 -16.99
CA GLY A 209 -19.50 15.84 -17.01
C GLY A 209 -19.32 16.66 -15.73
N GLY A 210 -18.44 16.23 -14.83
CA GLY A 210 -18.06 16.98 -13.65
C GLY A 210 -17.05 18.09 -13.98
N GLU A 211 -16.83 18.96 -13.03
CA GLU A 211 -15.86 20.07 -13.14
C GLU A 211 -14.93 20.06 -11.93
N VAL A 212 -13.63 19.95 -12.19
CA VAL A 212 -12.63 20.21 -11.16
C VAL A 212 -12.37 21.72 -11.12
N VAL A 213 -12.71 22.35 -10.02
CA VAL A 213 -12.53 23.79 -9.81
C VAL A 213 -11.16 24.08 -9.17
N ARG A 214 -10.64 25.31 -9.36
CA ARG A 214 -9.34 25.73 -8.84
C ARG A 214 -8.19 24.80 -9.29
N LYS A 215 -8.21 24.51 -10.59
CA LYS A 215 -7.25 23.58 -11.25
C LYS A 215 -5.79 24.04 -11.16
N PRO A 216 -4.86 23.08 -11.23
CA PRO A 216 -5.10 21.63 -11.28
C PRO A 216 -5.33 21.03 -9.89
N LEU A 217 -4.87 21.70 -8.83
CA LEU A 217 -4.97 21.29 -7.43
C LEU A 217 -4.68 22.47 -6.51
N ILE A 218 -4.98 22.29 -5.23
CA ILE A 218 -4.51 23.16 -4.14
C ILE A 218 -3.34 22.44 -3.47
N ASP A 219 -2.17 23.10 -3.44
CA ASP A 219 -0.94 22.53 -2.91
C ASP A 219 -0.93 22.52 -1.39
N LEU A 220 -1.14 21.33 -0.80
CA LEU A 220 -1.08 21.10 0.64
C LEU A 220 0.30 21.40 1.24
N THR A 221 1.36 21.34 0.43
CA THR A 221 2.76 21.42 0.89
C THR A 221 3.36 22.80 0.70
N ALA A 222 2.62 23.73 0.08
CA ALA A 222 3.08 25.11 -0.08
C ALA A 222 3.29 25.78 1.28
N SER A 223 4.35 26.54 1.43
CA SER A 223 4.64 27.29 2.67
C SER A 223 3.55 28.30 3.03
N THR A 224 2.77 28.74 2.04
CA THR A 224 1.66 29.68 2.17
C THR A 224 0.30 29.00 2.36
N PHE A 225 0.28 27.65 2.42
CA PHE A 225 -0.97 26.91 2.57
C PHE A 225 -1.63 27.21 3.93
N ASP A 226 -2.87 27.68 3.85
CA ASP A 226 -3.71 27.96 4.99
C ASP A 226 -5.03 27.21 4.78
N PRO A 227 -5.28 26.12 5.51
CA PRO A 227 -6.45 25.26 5.26
C PRO A 227 -7.78 26.00 5.42
N GLU A 228 -7.91 26.90 6.39
CA GLU A 228 -9.13 27.67 6.60
C GLU A 228 -9.45 28.54 5.37
N LYS A 229 -8.44 29.30 4.89
CA LYS A 229 -8.60 30.17 3.72
C LYS A 229 -8.86 29.37 2.44
N GLU A 230 -8.14 28.28 2.25
CA GLU A 230 -8.26 27.49 1.03
C GLU A 230 -9.62 26.75 0.96
N VAL A 231 -10.13 26.29 2.09
CA VAL A 231 -11.48 25.72 2.19
C VAL A 231 -12.55 26.81 1.91
N ALA A 232 -12.42 27.98 2.50
CA ALA A 232 -13.35 29.10 2.27
C ALA A 232 -13.39 29.51 0.79
N LYS A 233 -12.23 29.67 0.13
CA LYS A 233 -12.16 29.97 -1.30
C LYS A 233 -12.85 28.90 -2.14
N SER A 234 -12.72 27.64 -1.77
CA SER A 234 -13.31 26.51 -2.52
C SER A 234 -14.84 26.53 -2.51
N VAL A 235 -15.43 27.07 -1.46
CA VAL A 235 -16.90 27.16 -1.29
C VAL A 235 -17.47 28.49 -1.80
N TYR A 236 -16.81 29.61 -1.47
CA TYR A 236 -17.38 30.94 -1.67
C TYR A 236 -16.94 31.66 -2.94
N ALA A 237 -15.78 31.32 -3.51
CA ALA A 237 -15.36 31.98 -4.75
C ALA A 237 -16.38 31.76 -5.87
N ASN A 238 -16.73 32.81 -6.60
CA ASN A 238 -17.80 32.78 -7.61
C ASN A 238 -17.63 31.69 -8.68
N ASN A 239 -16.40 31.38 -9.03
CA ASN A 239 -16.05 30.36 -10.02
C ASN A 239 -15.72 28.98 -9.43
N ALA A 240 -15.80 28.82 -8.13
CA ALA A 240 -15.53 27.55 -7.46
C ALA A 240 -16.84 26.84 -7.08
N LYS A 241 -17.42 27.15 -5.93
CA LYS A 241 -18.64 26.52 -5.39
C LYS A 241 -18.54 25.00 -5.40
N ALA A 242 -17.42 24.46 -4.91
CA ALA A 242 -17.20 23.03 -4.84
C ALA A 242 -18.22 22.35 -3.92
N GLY A 243 -18.70 21.18 -4.31
CA GLY A 243 -19.52 20.29 -3.47
C GLY A 243 -18.72 19.13 -2.90
N ALA A 244 -17.56 18.83 -3.48
CA ALA A 244 -16.65 17.77 -3.02
C ALA A 244 -15.22 18.29 -2.86
N ALA A 245 -14.54 17.81 -1.84
CA ALA A 245 -13.12 18.01 -1.60
C ALA A 245 -12.40 16.65 -1.64
N LEU A 246 -11.51 16.47 -2.60
CA LEU A 246 -10.67 15.30 -2.74
C LEU A 246 -9.36 15.57 -2.01
N LEU A 247 -9.06 14.74 -1.00
CA LEU A 247 -7.84 14.84 -0.20
C LEU A 247 -6.87 13.75 -0.67
N PHE A 248 -5.86 14.14 -1.43
CA PHE A 248 -4.85 13.25 -2.00
C PHE A 248 -3.43 13.59 -1.50
N PRO A 249 -3.20 13.57 -0.19
CA PRO A 249 -1.85 13.75 0.34
C PRO A 249 -0.97 12.55 -0.02
N ASP A 250 0.32 12.77 -0.15
CA ASP A 250 1.29 11.68 -0.07
C ASP A 250 1.46 11.23 1.39
N THR A 251 2.25 10.17 1.62
CA THR A 251 2.45 9.60 2.97
C THR A 251 3.09 10.57 3.97
N ARG A 252 3.76 11.62 3.50
CA ARG A 252 4.43 12.64 4.34
C ARG A 252 3.54 13.86 4.64
N SER A 253 2.43 14.02 3.94
CA SER A 253 1.52 15.16 4.09
C SER A 253 0.13 14.79 4.65
N THR A 254 -0.03 13.59 5.19
CA THR A 254 -1.30 13.11 5.75
C THR A 254 -1.81 13.99 6.89
N ASN A 255 -0.93 14.48 7.76
CA ASN A 255 -1.30 15.38 8.86
C ASN A 255 -1.91 16.70 8.36
N ILE A 256 -1.38 17.25 7.28
CA ILE A 256 -1.90 18.47 6.66
C ILE A 256 -3.29 18.21 6.08
N ALA A 257 -3.50 17.07 5.46
CA ALA A 257 -4.81 16.66 4.95
C ALA A 257 -5.84 16.47 6.07
N ILE A 258 -5.46 15.87 7.19
CA ILE A 258 -6.33 15.73 8.38
C ILE A 258 -6.69 17.10 8.93
N ASN A 259 -5.76 18.05 9.02
CA ASN A 259 -6.04 19.42 9.42
C ASN A 259 -7.00 20.12 8.44
N THR A 260 -6.84 19.87 7.14
CA THR A 260 -7.78 20.37 6.12
C THR A 260 -9.18 19.79 6.31
N ALA A 261 -9.29 18.50 6.63
CA ALA A 261 -10.57 17.86 6.96
C ALA A 261 -11.25 18.52 8.18
N LYS A 262 -10.49 18.89 9.20
CA LYS A 262 -11.02 19.65 10.36
C LYS A 262 -11.64 20.98 9.93
N GLU A 263 -10.94 21.73 9.08
CA GLU A 263 -11.44 23.01 8.57
C GLU A 263 -12.68 22.84 7.67
N ILE A 264 -12.76 21.79 6.89
CA ILE A 264 -13.94 21.46 6.10
C ILE A 264 -15.13 21.18 7.03
N THR A 265 -14.92 20.39 8.07
CA THR A 265 -15.98 20.07 9.06
C THR A 265 -16.48 21.32 9.78
N GLU A 266 -15.58 22.21 10.21
CA GLU A 266 -15.96 23.49 10.82
C GLU A 266 -16.72 24.40 9.82
N ARG A 267 -16.25 24.46 8.59
CA ARG A 267 -16.94 25.22 7.53
C ARG A 267 -18.33 24.67 7.26
N ASN A 268 -18.49 23.37 7.23
CA ASN A 268 -19.79 22.74 7.00
C ASN A 268 -20.85 23.12 8.07
N LYS A 269 -20.43 23.29 9.32
CA LYS A 269 -21.32 23.79 10.38
C LYS A 269 -21.84 25.20 10.05
N THR A 270 -20.98 26.08 9.54
CA THR A 270 -21.35 27.42 9.11
C THR A 270 -22.30 27.39 7.91
N LEU A 271 -21.96 26.58 6.88
CA LEU A 271 -22.76 26.48 5.64
C LEU A 271 -24.22 26.11 5.92
N LYS A 272 -24.46 25.20 6.86
CA LYS A 272 -25.82 24.79 7.26
C LYS A 272 -26.66 25.92 7.84
N THR A 273 -26.02 26.88 8.50
CA THR A 273 -26.69 27.97 9.20
C THR A 273 -26.77 29.26 8.39
N GLU A 274 -26.20 29.30 7.21
CA GLU A 274 -26.32 30.44 6.29
C GLU A 274 -27.76 30.65 5.81
N ASN A 275 -28.09 31.85 5.42
CA ASN A 275 -29.40 32.18 4.86
C ASN A 275 -29.27 32.75 3.44
N PRO A 276 -29.61 31.99 2.37
CA PRO A 276 -30.09 30.59 2.43
C PRO A 276 -28.97 29.60 2.82
N PRO A 277 -29.29 28.43 3.38
CA PRO A 277 -28.32 27.40 3.67
C PRO A 277 -27.58 26.94 2.43
N ARG A 278 -26.29 26.63 2.55
CA ARG A 278 -25.47 26.09 1.48
C ARG A 278 -25.21 24.60 1.68
N PRO A 279 -25.06 23.82 0.59
CA PRO A 279 -24.66 22.43 0.67
C PRO A 279 -23.31 22.25 1.38
N GLU A 280 -23.18 21.19 2.13
CA GLU A 280 -21.92 20.80 2.73
C GLU A 280 -20.88 20.42 1.69
N LEU A 281 -19.60 20.68 1.99
CA LEU A 281 -18.47 20.21 1.21
C LEU A 281 -18.17 18.76 1.65
N LYS A 282 -18.41 17.79 0.78
CA LYS A 282 -18.17 16.38 1.07
C LYS A 282 -16.69 16.03 0.91
N MET A 283 -16.14 15.27 1.85
CA MET A 283 -14.74 14.85 1.84
C MET A 283 -14.58 13.45 1.26
N LEU A 284 -13.62 13.28 0.35
CA LEU A 284 -13.23 12.00 -0.21
C LEU A 284 -11.71 11.90 -0.26
N ALA A 285 -11.15 10.69 -0.17
CA ALA A 285 -9.71 10.47 -0.16
C ALA A 285 -9.31 9.12 -0.77
N GLY A 286 -8.02 8.97 -1.04
CA GLY A 286 -7.40 7.70 -1.39
C GLY A 286 -6.84 6.95 -0.18
N ASP A 287 -6.09 5.90 -0.45
CA ASP A 287 -5.58 4.95 0.54
C ASP A 287 -4.57 5.52 1.54
N THR A 288 -3.92 6.64 1.24
CA THR A 288 -2.98 7.29 2.17
C THR A 288 -3.64 7.75 3.47
N LEU A 289 -4.95 8.03 3.45
CA LEU A 289 -5.73 8.34 4.64
C LEU A 289 -6.41 7.12 5.27
N TYR A 290 -6.23 5.93 4.73
CA TYR A 290 -6.70 4.69 5.35
C TYR A 290 -5.73 4.22 6.43
N THR A 291 -5.72 4.91 7.57
CA THR A 291 -4.83 4.66 8.71
C THR A 291 -5.57 4.86 10.03
N ASN A 292 -5.07 4.23 11.09
CA ASN A 292 -5.58 4.48 12.44
C ASN A 292 -5.38 5.92 12.87
N GLU A 293 -4.31 6.58 12.41
CA GLU A 293 -4.03 7.98 12.73
C GLU A 293 -5.12 8.91 12.18
N THR A 294 -5.66 8.64 11.02
CA THR A 294 -6.81 9.39 10.48
C THR A 294 -7.98 9.36 11.45
N LEU A 295 -8.28 8.20 12.04
CA LEU A 295 -9.35 8.05 13.03
C LEU A 295 -9.01 8.73 14.36
N THR A 296 -7.80 8.55 14.88
CA THR A 296 -7.41 9.06 16.19
C THR A 296 -7.16 10.57 16.18
N SER A 297 -6.39 11.07 15.23
CA SER A 297 -6.10 12.50 15.08
C SER A 297 -7.26 13.27 14.48
N GLY A 298 -8.01 12.68 13.56
CA GLY A 298 -9.17 13.31 12.95
C GLY A 298 -10.37 13.36 13.88
N GLY A 299 -10.61 12.31 14.66
CA GLY A 299 -11.76 12.21 15.55
C GLY A 299 -13.09 12.47 14.83
N ASN A 300 -13.94 13.28 15.43
CA ASN A 300 -15.24 13.65 14.83
C ASN A 300 -15.10 14.52 13.56
N ASN A 301 -13.94 15.11 13.32
CA ASN A 301 -13.70 15.97 12.14
C ASN A 301 -13.53 15.21 10.85
N VAL A 302 -13.38 13.89 10.89
CA VAL A 302 -13.31 13.03 9.70
C VAL A 302 -14.56 12.16 9.53
N GLU A 303 -15.57 12.34 10.36
CA GLU A 303 -16.85 11.64 10.21
C GLU A 303 -17.45 11.93 8.83
N GLY A 304 -17.88 10.88 8.14
CA GLY A 304 -18.44 10.98 6.80
C GLY A 304 -17.39 11.01 5.66
N LEU A 305 -16.09 10.99 5.96
CA LEU A 305 -15.05 10.89 4.95
C LEU A 305 -15.18 9.56 4.18
N ILE A 306 -15.23 9.67 2.85
CA ILE A 306 -15.27 8.52 1.93
C ILE A 306 -13.86 8.22 1.48
N ILE A 307 -13.44 6.96 1.57
CA ILE A 307 -12.09 6.53 1.16
C ILE A 307 -12.20 5.34 0.21
N ALA A 308 -11.46 5.38 -0.89
CA ALA A 308 -11.27 4.22 -1.75
C ALA A 308 -9.97 3.50 -1.36
N VAL A 309 -10.07 2.20 -1.09
CA VAL A 309 -8.98 1.37 -0.56
C VAL A 309 -8.80 0.09 -1.38
N PRO A 310 -7.57 -0.48 -1.41
CA PRO A 310 -7.32 -1.71 -2.18
C PRO A 310 -7.83 -2.98 -1.50
N TRP A 311 -7.99 -2.96 -0.19
CA TRP A 311 -8.39 -4.13 0.59
C TRP A 311 -8.99 -3.70 1.93
N PHE A 312 -10.03 -4.40 2.39
CA PHE A 312 -10.66 -4.14 3.68
C PHE A 312 -10.97 -5.46 4.39
N ARG A 313 -10.52 -5.57 5.65
CA ARG A 313 -10.56 -6.81 6.43
C ARG A 313 -11.96 -7.37 6.72
N GLU A 314 -12.98 -6.52 6.67
CA GLU A 314 -14.36 -6.91 7.00
C GLU A 314 -15.20 -7.28 5.79
N THR A 315 -14.64 -7.22 4.56
CA THR A 315 -15.36 -7.72 3.39
C THR A 315 -15.54 -9.24 3.49
N LEU A 316 -16.59 -9.75 2.88
CA LEU A 316 -16.86 -11.20 2.87
C LEU A 316 -15.67 -12.01 2.36
N GLN A 317 -14.99 -11.52 1.32
CA GLN A 317 -13.86 -12.19 0.70
C GLN A 317 -12.60 -12.18 1.58
N ALA A 318 -12.34 -11.08 2.28
CA ALA A 318 -11.12 -10.89 3.06
C ALA A 318 -11.20 -11.44 4.49
N LYS A 319 -12.40 -11.65 5.01
CA LYS A 319 -12.65 -11.90 6.44
C LYS A 319 -11.88 -13.10 6.99
N SER A 320 -11.84 -14.21 6.27
CA SER A 320 -11.15 -15.42 6.71
C SER A 320 -9.63 -15.19 6.86
N PHE A 321 -9.01 -14.61 5.84
CA PHE A 321 -7.60 -14.26 5.89
C PHE A 321 -7.30 -13.24 7.00
N ALA A 322 -8.13 -12.21 7.13
CA ALA A 322 -7.98 -11.18 8.15
C ALA A 322 -8.00 -11.75 9.57
N GLN A 323 -8.94 -12.66 9.86
CA GLN A 323 -9.04 -13.31 11.16
C GLN A 323 -7.84 -14.20 11.47
N LYS A 324 -7.40 -15.00 10.50
CA LYS A 324 -6.21 -15.85 10.64
C LYS A 324 -4.96 -15.03 10.91
N SER A 325 -4.77 -13.94 10.17
CA SER A 325 -3.63 -13.04 10.32
C SER A 325 -3.68 -12.28 11.65
N ALA A 326 -4.85 -11.83 12.09
CA ALA A 326 -5.02 -11.16 13.37
C ALA A 326 -4.61 -12.08 14.54
N ARG A 327 -4.99 -13.35 14.49
CA ARG A 327 -4.56 -14.35 15.49
C ARG A 327 -3.05 -14.53 15.50
N LYS A 328 -2.43 -14.59 14.32
CA LYS A 328 -0.99 -14.76 14.19
C LYS A 328 -0.21 -13.58 14.75
N TRP A 329 -0.66 -12.36 14.45
CA TRP A 329 0.07 -11.14 14.76
C TRP A 329 -0.40 -10.41 16.02
N GLY A 330 -1.42 -10.94 16.70
CA GLY A 330 -1.93 -10.38 17.96
C GLY A 330 -2.75 -9.11 17.79
N GLY A 331 -3.31 -8.86 16.62
CA GLY A 331 -4.15 -7.69 16.32
C GLY A 331 -4.49 -7.59 14.84
N ASP A 332 -5.38 -6.65 14.51
CA ASP A 332 -5.82 -6.42 13.13
C ASP A 332 -4.64 -6.06 12.22
N ILE A 333 -4.71 -6.58 11.01
CA ILE A 333 -3.75 -6.27 9.94
C ILE A 333 -4.29 -5.18 9.02
N SER A 334 -3.37 -4.49 8.34
CA SER A 334 -3.72 -3.53 7.30
C SER A 334 -3.75 -4.17 5.90
N TRP A 335 -4.23 -3.40 4.93
CA TRP A 335 -4.16 -3.78 3.53
C TRP A 335 -2.72 -4.06 3.06
N ARG A 336 -1.72 -3.39 3.66
CA ARG A 336 -0.31 -3.60 3.33
C ARG A 336 0.15 -5.02 3.66
N THR A 337 -0.30 -5.57 4.77
CA THR A 337 -0.05 -6.99 5.11
C THR A 337 -0.69 -7.92 4.08
N ALA A 338 -1.94 -7.66 3.73
CA ALA A 338 -2.70 -8.46 2.76
C ALA A 338 -2.05 -8.46 1.37
N THR A 339 -1.78 -7.29 0.81
CA THR A 339 -1.17 -7.18 -0.53
C THR A 339 0.28 -7.65 -0.56
N SER A 340 1.01 -7.56 0.54
CA SER A 340 2.38 -8.09 0.65
C SER A 340 2.40 -9.62 0.75
N PHE A 341 1.43 -10.21 1.42
CA PHE A 341 1.21 -11.65 1.37
C PHE A 341 0.92 -12.09 -0.07
N ASP A 342 0.04 -11.39 -0.77
CA ASP A 342 -0.31 -11.69 -2.16
C ASP A 342 0.89 -11.57 -3.09
N ALA A 343 1.72 -10.54 -2.92
CA ALA A 343 2.94 -10.36 -3.70
C ALA A 343 3.93 -11.52 -3.49
N ALA A 344 4.13 -11.93 -2.25
CA ALA A 344 4.98 -13.08 -1.93
C ALA A 344 4.41 -14.38 -2.54
N GLN A 345 3.11 -14.61 -2.45
CA GLN A 345 2.44 -15.76 -3.06
C GLN A 345 2.60 -15.79 -4.58
N ALA A 346 2.54 -14.63 -5.24
CA ALA A 346 2.76 -14.54 -6.68
C ALA A 346 4.18 -14.98 -7.06
N LEU A 347 5.20 -14.51 -6.34
CA LEU A 347 6.58 -14.93 -6.56
C LEU A 347 6.78 -16.42 -6.26
N ILE A 348 6.25 -16.91 -5.16
CA ILE A 348 6.32 -18.33 -4.77
C ILE A 348 5.71 -19.23 -5.85
N LYS A 349 4.60 -18.82 -6.46
CA LYS A 349 3.93 -19.57 -7.53
C LYS A 349 4.81 -19.76 -8.76
N THR A 350 5.76 -18.87 -9.00
CA THR A 350 6.70 -18.95 -10.15
C THR A 350 7.89 -19.86 -9.91
N LEU A 351 8.11 -20.33 -8.66
CA LEU A 351 9.29 -21.11 -8.32
C LEU A 351 9.24 -22.53 -8.88
N SER A 352 10.38 -23.00 -9.33
CA SER A 352 10.63 -24.39 -9.73
C SER A 352 12.06 -24.77 -9.31
N ASN A 353 12.42 -26.04 -9.40
CA ASN A 353 13.78 -26.49 -9.07
C ASN A 353 14.86 -25.77 -9.87
N ASN A 354 14.54 -25.34 -11.08
CA ASN A 354 15.44 -24.65 -12.01
C ASN A 354 15.12 -23.16 -12.11
N ALA A 355 14.53 -22.56 -11.08
CA ALA A 355 14.15 -21.16 -11.07
C ALA A 355 15.36 -20.24 -11.31
N THR A 356 15.20 -19.30 -12.21
CA THR A 356 16.12 -18.22 -12.53
C THR A 356 15.37 -16.90 -12.53
N ARG A 357 16.08 -15.77 -12.54
CA ARG A 357 15.43 -14.45 -12.70
C ARG A 357 14.52 -14.40 -13.92
N ASP A 358 14.96 -15.00 -15.04
CA ASP A 358 14.19 -15.04 -16.28
C ASP A 358 12.91 -15.89 -16.16
N THR A 359 12.99 -17.09 -15.57
CA THR A 359 11.81 -17.94 -15.38
C THR A 359 10.80 -17.33 -14.40
N VAL A 360 11.26 -16.64 -13.36
CA VAL A 360 10.40 -15.92 -12.41
C VAL A 360 9.71 -14.74 -13.10
N LEU A 361 10.45 -13.93 -13.85
CA LEU A 361 9.89 -12.78 -14.57
C LEU A 361 8.82 -13.21 -15.57
N ARG A 362 9.08 -14.23 -16.38
CA ARG A 362 8.10 -14.78 -17.34
C ARG A 362 6.92 -15.46 -16.63
N GLY A 363 7.18 -16.14 -15.53
CA GLY A 363 6.14 -16.79 -14.72
C GLY A 363 5.16 -15.81 -14.13
N LEU A 364 5.61 -14.63 -13.69
CA LEU A 364 4.73 -13.58 -13.17
C LEU A 364 3.75 -13.06 -14.22
N GLU A 365 4.13 -12.96 -15.46
CA GLU A 365 3.24 -12.50 -16.55
C GLU A 365 2.01 -13.40 -16.71
N ASN A 366 2.10 -14.66 -16.32
CA ASN A 366 1.06 -15.67 -16.49
C ASN A 366 0.52 -16.19 -15.15
N VAL A 367 0.90 -15.58 -14.01
CA VAL A 367 0.48 -16.06 -12.71
C VAL A 367 -1.03 -15.89 -12.54
N SER A 368 -1.64 -16.89 -11.93
CA SER A 368 -3.04 -16.88 -11.54
C SER A 368 -3.18 -17.53 -10.17
N LEU A 369 -3.61 -16.74 -9.20
CA LEU A 369 -3.89 -17.20 -7.84
C LEU A 369 -5.38 -17.09 -7.56
N THR A 370 -5.94 -18.13 -6.94
CA THR A 370 -7.34 -18.14 -6.48
C THR A 370 -7.47 -17.29 -5.20
N ALA A 371 -8.70 -16.97 -4.83
CA ALA A 371 -9.00 -16.27 -3.58
C ALA A 371 -8.46 -16.99 -2.34
N SER A 372 -8.45 -18.32 -2.34
CA SER A 372 -7.93 -19.13 -1.22
C SER A 372 -6.40 -19.15 -1.13
N GLU A 373 -5.70 -18.82 -2.22
CA GLU A 373 -4.25 -18.72 -2.26
C GLU A 373 -3.75 -17.31 -1.89
N THR A 374 -4.66 -16.37 -1.74
CA THR A 374 -4.38 -14.96 -1.48
C THR A 374 -5.03 -14.47 -0.20
N SER A 375 -5.01 -13.16 0.01
CA SER A 375 -5.69 -12.48 1.11
C SER A 375 -7.22 -12.33 0.93
N GLY A 376 -7.79 -13.05 -0.02
CA GLY A 376 -9.24 -13.13 -0.23
C GLY A 376 -9.72 -12.75 -1.62
N TYR A 377 -8.90 -12.09 -2.42
CA TYR A 377 -9.21 -11.72 -3.80
C TYR A 377 -8.25 -12.39 -4.77
N PRO A 378 -8.73 -12.95 -5.91
CA PRO A 378 -7.87 -13.55 -6.91
C PRO A 378 -6.77 -12.58 -7.36
N LEU A 379 -5.61 -13.12 -7.73
CA LEU A 379 -4.53 -12.32 -8.27
C LEU A 379 -4.21 -12.78 -9.69
N ARG A 380 -4.37 -11.87 -10.64
CA ARG A 380 -3.91 -11.95 -12.02
C ARG A 380 -3.37 -10.60 -12.42
N PHE A 381 -2.42 -10.61 -13.34
CA PHE A 381 -1.89 -9.39 -13.94
C PHE A 381 -2.45 -9.18 -15.34
N THR A 382 -2.73 -7.91 -15.67
CA THR A 382 -3.01 -7.49 -17.05
C THR A 382 -1.75 -7.60 -17.92
N SER A 383 -1.89 -7.38 -19.24
CA SER A 383 -0.74 -7.28 -20.15
C SER A 383 0.26 -6.17 -19.75
N GLU A 384 -0.20 -5.18 -18.98
CA GLU A 384 0.62 -4.09 -18.46
C GLU A 384 1.13 -4.35 -17.03
N ARG A 385 1.02 -5.59 -16.56
CA ARG A 385 1.49 -6.03 -15.23
C ARG A 385 0.78 -5.35 -14.05
N GLU A 386 -0.45 -4.89 -14.30
CA GLU A 386 -1.35 -4.38 -13.27
C GLU A 386 -2.19 -5.51 -12.67
N ARG A 387 -2.45 -5.46 -11.36
CA ARG A 387 -3.40 -6.39 -10.72
C ARG A 387 -4.82 -6.10 -11.21
N GLU A 388 -5.50 -7.11 -11.69
CA GLU A 388 -6.93 -7.03 -11.97
C GLU A 388 -7.72 -6.89 -10.66
N GLY A 389 -8.73 -6.04 -10.65
CA GLY A 389 -9.61 -5.83 -9.50
C GLY A 389 -10.11 -4.39 -9.39
N GLN A 390 -10.94 -4.15 -8.37
CA GLN A 390 -11.55 -2.86 -8.11
C GLN A 390 -11.25 -2.40 -6.68
N SER A 391 -11.21 -1.09 -6.49
CA SER A 391 -11.10 -0.47 -5.16
C SER A 391 -12.41 -0.63 -4.39
N ILE A 392 -12.29 -0.70 -3.07
CA ILE A 392 -13.39 -0.80 -2.12
C ILE A 392 -13.65 0.58 -1.55
N LEU A 393 -14.92 1.00 -1.49
CA LEU A 393 -15.31 2.26 -0.88
C LEU A 393 -15.66 2.04 0.60
N LEU A 394 -15.06 2.88 1.45
CA LEU A 394 -15.33 2.94 2.88
C LEU A 394 -15.83 4.32 3.25
N GLU A 395 -16.61 4.40 4.32
CA GLU A 395 -17.01 5.64 4.98
C GLU A 395 -16.59 5.59 6.44
N ILE A 396 -16.14 6.70 6.99
CA ILE A 396 -15.91 6.81 8.42
C ILE A 396 -17.25 7.09 9.10
N LYS A 397 -17.71 6.14 9.91
CA LYS A 397 -18.94 6.23 10.71
C LYS A 397 -18.67 5.82 12.16
N GLY A 398 -19.02 6.69 13.11
CA GLY A 398 -18.82 6.40 14.53
C GLY A 398 -17.37 6.13 14.90
N GLY A 399 -16.42 6.82 14.24
CA GLY A 399 -14.99 6.64 14.46
C GLY A 399 -14.41 5.34 13.88
N LYS A 400 -15.10 4.68 12.97
CA LYS A 400 -14.68 3.42 12.32
C LYS A 400 -14.80 3.49 10.80
N PHE A 401 -13.97 2.75 10.10
CA PHE A 401 -14.16 2.50 8.67
C PHE A 401 -15.24 1.45 8.46
N VAL A 402 -16.20 1.77 7.60
CA VAL A 402 -17.35 0.90 7.28
C VAL A 402 -17.47 0.80 5.76
N GLU A 403 -17.62 -0.42 5.23
CA GLU A 403 -17.82 -0.63 3.80
C GLU A 403 -19.13 -0.01 3.31
N ILE A 404 -19.06 0.70 2.19
CA ILE A 404 -20.22 1.14 1.44
C ILE A 404 -20.63 0.00 0.53
N THR A 405 -21.78 -0.63 0.83
CA THR A 405 -22.27 -1.77 0.05
C THR A 405 -22.86 -1.32 -1.30
N PRO A 406 -22.90 -2.22 -2.32
CA PRO A 406 -23.49 -1.90 -3.62
C PRO A 406 -24.93 -1.38 -3.56
N SER A 407 -25.71 -1.79 -2.56
CA SER A 407 -27.08 -1.30 -2.35
C SER A 407 -27.12 0.17 -1.86
N GLN A 408 -26.00 0.71 -1.39
CA GLN A 408 -25.85 2.10 -0.95
C GLN A 408 -25.18 2.98 -2.03
N LEU A 409 -24.65 2.35 -3.08
CA LEU A 409 -24.08 3.00 -4.28
C LEU A 409 -25.15 3.27 -5.33
#